data_09d92746818ae6f34d3b9d79eb5c871c
#
_entry.id   09d92746818ae6f34d3b9d79eb5c871c
#
_cell.length_a   1.000
_cell.length_b   1.000
_cell.length_c   1.000
_cell.angle_alpha   90.00
_cell.angle_beta   90.00
_cell.angle_gamma   90.00
#
_symmetry.space_group_name_H-M   'P 1'
#
loop_
_entity.id
_entity.type
_entity.pdbx_description
1 polymer ?
#
loop_
_entity_poly.entity_id
_entity_poly.type
_entity_poly.pdbx_seq_one_letter_code
_entity_poly.pdbx_strand_id
1 'polypeptide(L)'
;FYDLKNNFLPNYERWITEWIDKGWEKQEWRDAIRTSVTPKAQVDAGMHFGYAACRVSPDGDKHLSNTLGTQVRGLSDQLYAETADTAERLLETGLANRGHVTQTTLNTVRKINAKLRGLMFLSSEVKALTEHIEEVLTALPKSGVVNGSQYNSVVALVSSLSDEDSIKRLIRNLSI
;
A
#
# COMPACT_ATOMS: atom_id res chain seq x y z
N PHE A 1 19.14 0.65 -1.37
CA PHE A 1 19.82 0.26 -0.13
C PHE A 1 21.33 0.26 -0.31
N TYR A 2 21.89 -0.52 -1.24
CA TYR A 2 23.34 -0.65 -1.42
C TYR A 2 24.01 0.66 -1.82
N ASP A 3 23.39 1.50 -2.61
CA ASP A 3 23.91 2.85 -2.94
C ASP A 3 24.02 3.73 -1.69
N LEU A 4 23.00 3.69 -0.82
CA LEU A 4 23.03 4.41 0.45
C LEU A 4 24.09 3.84 1.40
N LYS A 5 24.22 2.52 1.48
CA LYS A 5 25.24 1.86 2.27
C LYS A 5 26.65 2.23 1.80
N ASN A 6 26.89 2.22 0.49
CA ASN A 6 28.17 2.56 -0.13
C ASN A 6 28.53 4.04 0.07
N ASN A 7 27.56 4.91 0.24
CA ASN A 7 27.79 6.32 0.60
C ASN A 7 28.03 6.51 2.12
N PHE A 8 27.27 5.77 2.94
CA PHE A 8 27.33 5.87 4.40
C PHE A 8 28.64 5.33 4.99
N LEU A 9 29.00 4.11 4.65
CA LEU A 9 30.14 3.43 5.27
C LEU A 9 31.50 4.12 5.14
N PRO A 10 31.87 4.72 3.98
CA PRO A 10 33.13 5.47 3.88
C PRO A 10 33.17 6.72 4.76
N ASN A 11 32.00 7.29 5.04
CA ASN A 11 31.87 8.52 5.82
C ASN A 11 31.57 8.28 7.30
N TYR A 12 31.27 7.04 7.71
CA TYR A 12 30.81 6.69 9.05
C TYR A 12 31.72 7.22 10.16
N GLU A 13 33.02 6.89 10.11
CA GLU A 13 33.97 7.29 11.14
C GLU A 13 34.15 8.80 11.21
N ARG A 14 34.16 9.47 10.05
CA ARG A 14 34.24 10.93 9.97
C ARG A 14 33.01 11.58 10.60
N TRP A 15 31.82 11.14 10.27
CA TRP A 15 30.58 11.71 10.81
C TRP A 15 30.41 11.46 12.30
N ILE A 16 30.83 10.29 12.80
CA ILE A 16 30.85 10.00 14.24
C ILE A 16 31.81 10.95 14.96
N THR A 17 33.01 11.15 14.42
CA THR A 17 34.02 12.06 15.00
C THR A 17 33.49 13.51 15.01
N GLU A 18 32.96 13.98 13.91
CA GLU A 18 32.35 15.31 13.82
C GLU A 18 31.18 15.50 14.80
N TRP A 19 30.35 14.49 14.97
CA TRP A 19 29.23 14.54 15.93
C TRP A 19 29.73 14.59 17.38
N ILE A 20 30.71 13.77 17.75
CA ILE A 20 31.31 13.77 19.09
C ILE A 20 31.95 15.13 19.39
N ASP A 21 32.71 15.68 18.43
CA ASP A 21 33.44 16.93 18.64
C ASP A 21 32.52 18.16 18.73
N LYS A 22 31.39 18.14 18.04
CA LYS A 22 30.44 19.27 18.03
C LYS A 22 29.37 19.20 19.12
N GLY A 23 29.02 17.99 19.59
CA GLY A 23 27.82 17.78 20.42
C GLY A 23 28.04 17.80 21.92
N TRP A 24 29.29 17.72 22.42
CA TRP A 24 29.55 17.43 23.82
C TRP A 24 30.61 18.37 24.42
N GLU A 25 30.25 19.07 25.52
CA GLU A 25 31.13 20.04 26.15
C GLU A 25 32.27 19.39 26.96
N LYS A 26 31.96 18.28 27.67
CA LYS A 26 32.93 17.62 28.56
C LYS A 26 33.76 16.57 27.85
N GLN A 27 35.06 16.62 28.02
CA GLN A 27 35.99 15.69 27.39
C GLN A 27 35.76 14.23 27.84
N GLU A 28 35.46 14.01 29.11
CA GLU A 28 35.14 12.68 29.67
C GLU A 28 33.96 12.02 28.91
N TRP A 29 32.94 12.77 28.52
CA TRP A 29 31.82 12.26 27.74
C TRP A 29 32.22 11.91 26.32
N ARG A 30 33.07 12.72 25.68
CA ARG A 30 33.58 12.43 24.34
C ARG A 30 34.36 11.13 24.33
N ASP A 31 35.22 10.90 25.35
CA ASP A 31 36.04 9.69 25.45
C ASP A 31 35.18 8.47 25.73
N ALA A 32 34.19 8.56 26.61
CA ALA A 32 33.23 7.49 26.88
C ALA A 32 32.45 7.12 25.62
N ILE A 33 31.98 8.09 24.83
CA ILE A 33 31.24 7.84 23.58
C ILE A 33 32.17 7.19 22.55
N ARG A 34 33.42 7.70 22.38
CA ARG A 34 34.38 7.10 21.45
C ARG A 34 34.66 5.60 21.76
N THR A 35 34.71 5.28 23.03
CA THR A 35 34.92 3.89 23.46
C THR A 35 33.69 3.00 23.19
N SER A 36 32.49 3.61 23.16
CA SER A 36 31.22 2.89 22.98
C SER A 36 30.76 2.83 21.52
N VAL A 37 31.44 3.52 20.59
CA VAL A 37 31.07 3.52 19.17
C VAL A 37 31.27 2.14 18.57
N THR A 38 30.25 1.65 17.89
CA THR A 38 30.32 0.37 17.16
C THR A 38 31.36 0.46 16.04
N PRO A 39 32.32 -0.49 15.97
CA PRO A 39 33.32 -0.51 14.89
C PRO A 39 32.67 -0.57 13.50
N LYS A 40 33.24 0.15 12.53
CA LYS A 40 32.75 0.18 11.15
C LYS A 40 32.54 -1.21 10.55
N ALA A 41 33.44 -2.15 10.80
CA ALA A 41 33.32 -3.52 10.31
C ALA A 41 32.06 -4.24 10.85
N GLN A 42 31.70 -3.99 12.10
CA GLN A 42 30.49 -4.54 12.70
C GLN A 42 29.23 -3.87 12.16
N VAL A 43 29.27 -2.56 11.92
CA VAL A 43 28.19 -1.83 11.25
C VAL A 43 27.98 -2.37 9.85
N ASP A 44 29.05 -2.54 9.06
CA ASP A 44 29.01 -3.10 7.71
C ASP A 44 28.40 -4.52 7.70
N ALA A 45 28.83 -5.38 8.59
CA ALA A 45 28.31 -6.74 8.73
C ALA A 45 26.82 -6.77 9.11
N GLY A 46 26.36 -5.81 9.94
CA GLY A 46 24.96 -5.68 10.32
C GLY A 46 24.06 -5.03 9.25
N MET A 47 24.66 -4.27 8.35
CA MET A 47 23.94 -3.58 7.27
C MET A 47 23.78 -4.47 6.04
N HIS A 48 22.77 -5.33 6.05
CA HIS A 48 22.41 -6.15 4.89
C HIS A 48 20.93 -5.99 4.57
N PHE A 49 20.61 -6.12 3.29
CA PHE A 49 19.25 -6.17 2.80
C PHE A 49 19.11 -7.36 1.88
N GLY A 50 18.10 -8.17 2.14
CA GLY A 50 17.74 -9.29 1.30
C GLY A 50 16.23 -9.33 1.09
N TYR A 51 15.81 -9.82 -0.04
CA TYR A 51 14.42 -10.16 -0.30
C TYR A 51 14.35 -11.55 -0.92
N ALA A 52 13.27 -12.26 -0.64
CA ALA A 52 12.93 -13.50 -1.32
C ALA A 52 11.65 -13.26 -2.10
N ALA A 53 11.70 -13.48 -3.40
CA ALA A 53 10.52 -13.51 -4.26
C ALA A 53 10.22 -14.97 -4.59
N CYS A 54 9.02 -15.42 -4.26
CA CYS A 54 8.55 -16.75 -4.63
C CYS A 54 7.26 -16.65 -5.45
N ARG A 55 7.14 -17.47 -6.47
CA ARG A 55 5.90 -17.68 -7.18
C ARG A 55 5.19 -18.86 -6.50
N VAL A 56 4.02 -18.62 -5.94
CA VAL A 56 3.14 -19.68 -5.47
C VAL A 56 2.31 -20.11 -6.67
N SER A 57 2.55 -21.33 -7.17
CA SER A 57 1.72 -21.95 -8.20
C SER A 57 1.15 -23.24 -7.64
N PRO A 58 -0.09 -23.63 -8.02
CA PRO A 58 -0.63 -24.94 -7.67
C PRO A 58 0.33 -26.03 -8.15
N ASP A 59 0.71 -26.92 -7.25
CA ASP A 59 1.49 -28.10 -7.60
C ASP A 59 0.64 -29.05 -8.44
N GLY A 60 1.29 -29.95 -9.18
CA GLY A 60 0.62 -30.99 -9.96
C GLY A 60 -0.21 -31.97 -9.12
N ASP A 61 -0.03 -31.96 -7.81
CA ASP A 61 -0.90 -32.66 -6.87
C ASP A 61 -2.27 -31.96 -6.79
N LYS A 62 -3.30 -32.63 -7.30
CA LYS A 62 -4.68 -32.13 -7.36
C LYS A 62 -5.25 -31.76 -5.99
N HIS A 63 -4.83 -32.41 -4.92
CA HIS A 63 -5.29 -32.11 -3.57
C HIS A 63 -4.72 -30.79 -3.03
N LEU A 64 -3.42 -30.57 -3.15
CA LEU A 64 -2.76 -29.32 -2.73
C LEU A 64 -3.19 -28.14 -3.60
N SER A 65 -3.31 -28.37 -4.91
CA SER A 65 -3.80 -27.36 -5.86
C SER A 65 -5.22 -26.89 -5.54
N ASN A 66 -6.13 -27.82 -5.21
CA ASN A 66 -7.51 -27.49 -4.85
C ASN A 66 -7.59 -26.72 -3.52
N THR A 67 -6.80 -27.10 -2.52
CA THR A 67 -6.78 -26.42 -1.22
C THR A 67 -6.28 -24.98 -1.34
N LEU A 68 -5.16 -24.77 -2.05
CA LEU A 68 -4.62 -23.43 -2.27
C LEU A 68 -5.58 -22.56 -3.11
N GLY A 69 -6.14 -23.10 -4.17
CA GLY A 69 -7.11 -22.40 -5.01
C GLY A 69 -8.40 -22.04 -4.25
N THR A 70 -8.82 -22.85 -3.30
CA THR A 70 -9.97 -22.55 -2.42
C THR A 70 -9.62 -21.46 -1.43
N GLN A 71 -8.42 -21.48 -0.84
CA GLN A 71 -7.97 -20.43 0.08
C GLN A 71 -7.82 -19.07 -0.63
N VAL A 72 -7.23 -19.05 -1.81
CA VAL A 72 -7.09 -17.82 -2.60
C VAL A 72 -8.47 -17.25 -2.98
N ARG A 73 -9.41 -18.09 -3.39
CA ARG A 73 -10.79 -17.66 -3.66
C ARG A 73 -11.46 -17.12 -2.42
N GLY A 74 -11.35 -17.80 -1.28
CA GLY A 74 -11.90 -17.33 0.00
C GLY A 74 -11.34 -15.98 0.42
N LEU A 75 -10.04 -15.71 0.22
CA LEU A 75 -9.44 -14.40 0.47
C LEU A 75 -9.98 -13.32 -0.48
N SER A 76 -10.17 -13.65 -1.75
CA SER A 76 -10.75 -12.71 -2.71
C SER A 76 -12.21 -12.39 -2.38
N ASP A 77 -13.01 -13.39 -2.03
CA ASP A 77 -14.40 -13.18 -1.63
C ASP A 77 -14.50 -12.32 -0.36
N GLN A 78 -13.66 -12.59 0.65
CA GLN A 78 -13.59 -11.77 1.84
C GLN A 78 -13.18 -10.31 1.51
N LEU A 79 -12.23 -10.12 0.61
CA LEU A 79 -11.80 -8.79 0.17
C LEU A 79 -12.93 -8.02 -0.52
N TYR A 80 -13.73 -8.69 -1.34
CA TYR A 80 -14.90 -8.07 -1.99
C TYR A 80 -15.99 -7.74 -0.98
N ALA A 81 -16.29 -8.63 -0.02
CA ALA A 81 -17.26 -8.36 1.04
C ALA A 81 -16.87 -7.13 1.89
N GLU A 82 -15.61 -7.04 2.33
CA GLU A 82 -15.11 -5.90 3.10
C GLU A 82 -15.07 -4.60 2.26
N THR A 83 -14.83 -4.71 0.96
CA THR A 83 -14.88 -3.57 0.03
C THR A 83 -16.32 -3.09 -0.13
N ALA A 84 -17.27 -4.00 -0.31
CA ALA A 84 -18.69 -3.71 -0.44
C ALA A 84 -19.24 -3.00 0.81
N ASP A 85 -19.01 -3.54 1.99
CA ASP A 85 -19.42 -2.94 3.26
C ASP A 85 -18.86 -1.51 3.47
N THR A 86 -17.60 -1.30 3.11
CA THR A 86 -16.99 0.04 3.21
C THR A 86 -17.57 1.01 2.19
N ALA A 87 -17.84 0.56 0.95
CA ALA A 87 -18.39 1.38 -0.11
C ALA A 87 -19.87 1.69 0.14
N GLU A 88 -20.66 0.75 0.64
CA GLU A 88 -22.06 0.95 1.02
C GLU A 88 -22.19 2.04 2.10
N ARG A 89 -21.42 1.93 3.18
CA ARG A 89 -21.40 2.98 4.23
C ARG A 89 -20.96 4.33 3.68
N LEU A 90 -19.99 4.35 2.77
CA LEU A 90 -19.57 5.59 2.14
C LEU A 90 -20.66 6.20 1.26
N LEU A 91 -21.41 5.38 0.53
CA LEU A 91 -22.53 5.81 -0.27
C LEU A 91 -23.61 6.46 0.60
N GLU A 92 -24.01 5.79 1.67
CA GLU A 92 -25.06 6.25 2.58
C GLU A 92 -24.67 7.52 3.35
N THR A 93 -23.49 7.56 3.92
CA THR A 93 -23.09 8.65 4.83
C THR A 93 -22.34 9.79 4.16
N GLY A 94 -21.61 9.49 3.10
CA GLY A 94 -20.69 10.42 2.45
C GLY A 94 -21.14 11.01 1.12
N LEU A 95 -21.97 10.28 0.36
CA LEU A 95 -22.33 10.64 -1.00
C LEU A 95 -23.84 10.90 -1.18
N ALA A 96 -24.70 10.23 -0.41
CA ALA A 96 -26.15 10.35 -0.58
C ALA A 96 -26.61 11.82 -0.49
N ASN A 97 -27.29 12.28 -1.52
CA ASN A 97 -27.98 13.58 -1.60
C ASN A 97 -27.11 14.83 -1.42
N ARG A 98 -25.78 14.76 -1.62
CA ARG A 98 -24.88 15.89 -1.38
C ARG A 98 -24.54 16.72 -2.63
N GLY A 99 -24.66 16.15 -3.82
CA GLY A 99 -24.29 16.81 -5.08
C GLY A 99 -22.80 17.16 -5.22
N HIS A 100 -22.01 16.85 -4.20
CA HIS A 100 -20.55 17.06 -4.16
C HIS A 100 -19.85 16.09 -3.23
N VAL A 101 -18.55 15.88 -3.42
CA VAL A 101 -17.70 15.07 -2.56
C VAL A 101 -16.48 15.84 -2.10
N THR A 102 -16.13 15.69 -0.82
CA THR A 102 -14.95 16.30 -0.21
C THR A 102 -13.73 15.40 -0.34
N GLN A 103 -12.53 15.97 -0.20
CA GLN A 103 -11.28 15.18 -0.18
C GLN A 103 -11.26 14.17 0.97
N THR A 104 -11.90 14.47 2.11
CA THR A 104 -12.03 13.53 3.22
C THR A 104 -12.81 12.29 2.81
N THR A 105 -13.92 12.47 2.10
CA THR A 105 -14.73 11.37 1.56
C THR A 105 -13.95 10.57 0.51
N LEU A 106 -13.23 11.25 -0.40
CA LEU A 106 -12.35 10.60 -1.38
C LEU A 106 -11.20 9.81 -0.76
N ASN A 107 -10.74 10.20 0.43
CA ASN A 107 -9.71 9.43 1.13
C ASN A 107 -10.18 8.03 1.52
N THR A 108 -11.48 7.82 1.74
CA THR A 108 -12.05 6.49 1.96
C THR A 108 -11.95 5.65 0.68
N VAL A 109 -12.24 6.21 -0.49
CA VAL A 109 -12.07 5.52 -1.78
C VAL A 109 -10.59 5.20 -2.03
N ARG A 110 -9.68 6.13 -1.71
CA ARG A 110 -8.23 5.88 -1.79
C ARG A 110 -7.76 4.76 -0.87
N LYS A 111 -8.34 4.64 0.33
CA LYS A 111 -8.05 3.53 1.27
C LYS A 111 -8.54 2.19 0.74
N ILE A 112 -9.73 2.14 0.14
CA ILE A 112 -10.22 0.95 -0.56
C ILE A 112 -9.22 0.55 -1.64
N ASN A 113 -8.82 1.50 -2.50
CA ASN A 113 -7.85 1.23 -3.56
C ASN A 113 -6.51 0.75 -3.03
N ALA A 114 -5.98 1.36 -1.97
CA ALA A 114 -4.72 0.96 -1.36
C ALA A 114 -4.77 -0.47 -0.79
N LYS A 115 -5.91 -0.87 -0.20
CA LYS A 115 -6.13 -2.23 0.29
C LYS A 115 -6.16 -3.25 -0.85
N LEU A 116 -6.95 -2.98 -1.89
CA LEU A 116 -7.01 -3.82 -3.09
C LEU A 116 -5.64 -3.94 -3.75
N ARG A 117 -4.89 -2.85 -3.86
CA ARG A 117 -3.54 -2.81 -4.43
C ARG A 117 -2.55 -3.69 -3.66
N GLY A 118 -2.64 -3.73 -2.33
CA GLY A 118 -1.82 -4.62 -1.50
C GLY A 118 -2.09 -6.11 -1.75
N LEU A 119 -3.22 -6.45 -2.37
CA LEU A 119 -3.69 -7.81 -2.60
C LEU A 119 -3.83 -8.18 -4.09
N MET A 120 -3.30 -7.34 -5.01
CA MET A 120 -3.34 -7.59 -6.47
C MET A 120 -2.70 -8.92 -6.89
N PHE A 121 -1.84 -9.49 -6.05
CA PHE A 121 -1.22 -10.79 -6.31
C PHE A 121 -2.20 -11.96 -6.21
N LEU A 122 -3.38 -11.79 -5.59
CA LEU A 122 -4.39 -12.84 -5.42
C LEU A 122 -5.01 -13.24 -6.76
N SER A 123 -5.34 -12.27 -7.62
CA SER A 123 -5.93 -12.55 -8.92
C SER A 123 -5.76 -11.39 -9.90
N SER A 124 -5.85 -11.68 -11.20
CA SER A 124 -5.93 -10.68 -12.27
C SER A 124 -7.18 -9.79 -12.15
N GLU A 125 -8.24 -10.30 -11.56
CA GLU A 125 -9.49 -9.60 -11.32
C GLU A 125 -9.32 -8.47 -10.31
N VAL A 126 -8.64 -8.73 -9.18
CA VAL A 126 -8.30 -7.71 -8.18
C VAL A 126 -7.41 -6.62 -8.80
N LYS A 127 -6.49 -7.02 -9.68
CA LYS A 127 -5.64 -6.07 -10.40
C LYS A 127 -6.46 -5.16 -11.31
N ALA A 128 -7.34 -5.72 -12.15
CA ALA A 128 -8.19 -4.94 -13.06
C ALA A 128 -9.11 -3.96 -12.30
N LEU A 129 -9.68 -4.40 -11.18
CA LEU A 129 -10.50 -3.55 -10.31
C LEU A 129 -9.68 -2.39 -9.73
N THR A 130 -8.47 -2.65 -9.26
CA THR A 130 -7.56 -1.63 -8.72
C THR A 130 -7.20 -0.58 -9.77
N GLU A 131 -6.84 -1.01 -10.97
CA GLU A 131 -6.49 -0.14 -12.09
C GLU A 131 -7.67 0.76 -12.47
N HIS A 132 -8.89 0.23 -12.53
CA HIS A 132 -10.09 1.00 -12.81
C HIS A 132 -10.38 2.07 -11.75
N ILE A 133 -10.27 1.72 -10.46
CA ILE A 133 -10.44 2.69 -9.36
C ILE A 133 -9.38 3.80 -9.47
N GLU A 134 -8.13 3.44 -9.77
CA GLU A 134 -7.02 4.38 -9.89
C GLU A 134 -7.22 5.34 -11.08
N GLU A 135 -7.75 4.85 -12.20
CA GLU A 135 -8.12 5.68 -13.34
C GLU A 135 -9.15 6.75 -12.95
N VAL A 136 -10.24 6.36 -12.30
CA VAL A 136 -11.26 7.30 -11.81
C VAL A 136 -10.65 8.31 -10.83
N LEU A 137 -9.86 7.86 -9.86
CA LEU A 137 -9.23 8.75 -8.86
C LEU A 137 -8.23 9.72 -9.49
N THR A 138 -7.52 9.32 -10.53
CA THR A 138 -6.52 10.15 -11.24
C THR A 138 -7.19 11.28 -12.04
N ALA A 139 -8.41 11.05 -12.52
CA ALA A 139 -9.21 12.06 -13.23
C ALA A 139 -9.78 13.14 -12.29
N LEU A 140 -9.67 12.98 -10.98
CA LEU A 140 -10.21 13.91 -9.99
C LEU A 140 -9.18 14.98 -9.57
N PRO A 141 -9.63 16.17 -9.15
CA PRO A 141 -8.75 17.20 -8.62
C PRO A 141 -8.11 16.74 -7.30
N LYS A 142 -6.83 17.08 -7.13
CA LYS A 142 -6.04 16.72 -5.94
C LYS A 142 -6.45 17.48 -4.67
N SER A 143 -7.16 18.58 -4.81
CA SER A 143 -7.60 19.44 -3.71
C SER A 143 -8.96 20.07 -4.03
N GLY A 144 -9.64 20.56 -3.01
CA GLY A 144 -10.96 21.19 -3.15
C GLY A 144 -12.11 20.18 -3.17
N VAL A 145 -13.27 20.67 -3.53
CA VAL A 145 -14.53 19.92 -3.59
C VAL A 145 -14.75 19.43 -5.03
N VAL A 146 -15.20 18.20 -5.17
CA VAL A 146 -15.51 17.58 -6.47
C VAL A 146 -17.03 17.62 -6.67
N ASN A 147 -17.46 18.14 -7.81
CA ASN A 147 -18.88 18.33 -8.17
C ASN A 147 -19.14 17.94 -9.63
N GLY A 148 -20.39 18.09 -10.09
CA GLY A 148 -20.79 17.87 -11.48
C GLY A 148 -20.49 16.45 -11.97
N SER A 149 -19.97 16.34 -13.19
CA SER A 149 -19.67 15.04 -13.82
C SER A 149 -18.69 14.19 -13.02
N GLN A 150 -17.67 14.81 -12.43
CA GLN A 150 -16.68 14.11 -11.60
C GLN A 150 -17.32 13.54 -10.32
N TYR A 151 -18.23 14.26 -9.69
CA TYR A 151 -19.03 13.74 -8.59
C TYR A 151 -19.83 12.50 -9.02
N ASN A 152 -20.50 12.59 -10.17
CA ASN A 152 -21.27 11.46 -10.72
C ASN A 152 -20.38 10.23 -10.99
N SER A 153 -19.16 10.44 -11.48
CA SER A 153 -18.19 9.34 -11.67
C SER A 153 -17.81 8.68 -10.35
N VAL A 154 -17.62 9.46 -9.29
CA VAL A 154 -17.34 8.91 -7.95
C VAL A 154 -18.55 8.14 -7.41
N VAL A 155 -19.75 8.68 -7.55
CA VAL A 155 -20.98 7.99 -7.11
C VAL A 155 -21.18 6.69 -7.87
N ALA A 156 -21.00 6.70 -9.20
CA ALA A 156 -21.11 5.50 -10.03
C ALA A 156 -20.08 4.43 -9.62
N LEU A 157 -18.83 4.83 -9.40
CA LEU A 157 -17.79 3.94 -8.92
C LEU A 157 -18.16 3.33 -7.56
N VAL A 158 -18.48 4.17 -6.57
CA VAL A 158 -18.80 3.69 -5.21
C VAL A 158 -20.04 2.81 -5.21
N SER A 159 -21.08 3.14 -6.01
CA SER A 159 -22.24 2.27 -6.21
C SER A 159 -21.88 0.92 -6.82
N SER A 160 -20.94 0.88 -7.75
CA SER A 160 -20.47 -0.39 -8.32
C SER A 160 -19.66 -1.24 -7.33
N LEU A 161 -19.13 -0.61 -6.28
CA LEU A 161 -18.37 -1.26 -5.23
C LEU A 161 -19.18 -1.61 -3.99
N SER A 162 -20.43 -1.13 -3.86
CA SER A 162 -21.25 -1.26 -2.64
C SER A 162 -21.95 -2.62 -2.47
N ASP A 163 -21.75 -3.52 -3.41
CA ASP A 163 -22.35 -4.86 -3.41
C ASP A 163 -21.42 -5.85 -4.12
N GLU A 164 -21.26 -7.05 -3.56
CA GLU A 164 -20.34 -8.06 -4.10
C GLU A 164 -20.70 -8.51 -5.53
N ASP A 165 -21.98 -8.65 -5.84
CA ASP A 165 -22.41 -9.04 -7.18
C ASP A 165 -22.15 -7.92 -8.20
N SER A 166 -22.25 -6.67 -7.76
CA SER A 166 -21.90 -5.50 -8.56
C SER A 166 -20.41 -5.42 -8.82
N ILE A 167 -19.57 -5.70 -7.82
CA ILE A 167 -18.10 -5.83 -7.98
C ILE A 167 -17.78 -6.92 -9.00
N LYS A 168 -18.37 -8.09 -8.87
CA LYS A 168 -18.15 -9.21 -9.81
C LYS A 168 -18.62 -8.90 -11.23
N ARG A 169 -19.69 -8.12 -11.38
CA ARG A 169 -20.16 -7.62 -12.68
C ARG A 169 -19.19 -6.59 -13.28
N LEU A 170 -18.75 -5.65 -12.46
CA LEU A 170 -17.75 -4.64 -12.89
C LEU A 170 -16.47 -5.32 -13.39
N ILE A 171 -15.92 -6.27 -12.64
CA ILE A 171 -14.72 -7.02 -13.01
C ILE A 171 -14.90 -7.74 -14.35
N ARG A 172 -16.03 -8.40 -14.58
CA ARG A 172 -16.32 -9.07 -15.86
C ARG A 172 -16.29 -8.10 -17.03
N ASN A 173 -16.79 -6.89 -16.84
CA ASN A 173 -16.78 -5.85 -17.87
C ASN A 173 -15.39 -5.28 -18.15
N LEU A 174 -14.49 -5.31 -17.16
CA LEU A 174 -13.10 -4.86 -17.29
C LEU A 174 -12.18 -5.92 -17.92
N SER A 175 -12.60 -7.17 -17.95
CA SER A 175 -11.79 -8.31 -18.43
C SER A 175 -12.01 -8.64 -19.91
N ILE A 176 -12.78 -7.82 -20.62
CA ILE A 176 -13.04 -7.91 -22.07
C ILE A 176 -12.08 -6.99 -22.81
#